data_6dea235517a451aed6908b7dc1b306db
#
_entry.id   6dea235517a451aed6908b7dc1b306db
#
_cell.length_a   1.000
_cell.length_b   1.000
_cell.length_c   1.000
_cell.angle_alpha   90.00
_cell.angle_beta   90.00
_cell.angle_gamma   90.00
#
_symmetry.space_group_name_H-M   'P 1'
#
loop_
_entity.id
_entity.type
_entity.pdbx_description
1 polymer ?
#
loop_
_entity_poly.entity_id
_entity_poly.type
_entity_poly.pdbx_seq_one_letter_code
_entity_poly.pdbx_strand_id
1 'polypeptide(L)'
;MNIQQRNIGDISELPEEWPACIRRIMAARGIVKADELTFDLAGLPKPSEMLGMEAAVTLLIKALQQQWRVMIVADFDSDGATSCAVMMRGLRMMGLQHIDFIVPNRFVHGYGLTTELLNEIDSETQPDLLITVDNGIASLDGVALXXXLAKQRGMQVLITDHHLAAEQLPQADAIVNPNQPGDNFPSKMLAGVGVAFYVLVGLRQGLRDINWFELQQLAEPRLVELLDLVALGTVADVVPLDRLNRTLVDLGLKRMRQGRACAGISALLQIAGKDINRLSAQDLGFXXXXGRMEDMGLGIDTLLTDNFAMAQQAAQLLDKINIERRSVEQGMQLEALAMLEKLQLNETTQAAAYCLYDESWHQGVIGLLASRIKEKLHRPVIVFASGEPGEIKGSARSITGVHIRDVLVNVAAKYPDLILRFGGHAMAAGLTLKQNDFSLFEQAFR
;
A
#
# COMPACT_ATOMS: atom_id res chain seq x y z
N MET A 1 22.97 -7.82 22.75
CA MET A 1 22.54 -8.03 21.37
C MET A 1 22.54 -9.54 21.09
N ASN A 2 21.36 -10.11 20.80
CA ASN A 2 21.24 -11.54 20.46
C ASN A 2 21.29 -11.70 18.95
N ILE A 3 22.30 -12.42 18.48
CA ILE A 3 22.46 -12.74 17.07
C ILE A 3 21.80 -14.10 16.82
N GLN A 4 20.75 -14.11 15.99
CA GLN A 4 20.10 -15.36 15.58
C GLN A 4 20.49 -15.64 14.13
N GLN A 5 21.01 -16.83 13.88
CA GLN A 5 21.28 -17.29 12.52
C GLN A 5 20.01 -17.90 11.93
N ARG A 6 19.72 -17.57 10.68
CA ARG A 6 18.64 -18.24 9.94
C ARG A 6 19.04 -19.68 9.69
N ASN A 7 18.07 -20.57 9.75
CA ASN A 7 18.28 -21.95 9.33
C ASN A 7 18.68 -21.97 7.85
N ILE A 8 19.72 -22.70 7.57
CA ILE A 8 20.22 -22.89 6.21
C ILE A 8 19.56 -24.16 5.67
N GLY A 9 18.79 -24.05 4.60
CA GLY A 9 18.21 -25.19 3.93
C GLY A 9 19.27 -25.99 3.17
N ASP A 10 18.82 -26.98 2.41
CA ASP A 10 19.68 -27.82 1.60
C ASP A 10 20.36 -26.94 0.51
N ILE A 11 21.68 -27.07 0.38
CA ILE A 11 22.46 -26.35 -0.61
C ILE A 11 22.94 -27.27 -1.75
N SER A 12 22.53 -28.54 -1.76
CA SER A 12 23.07 -29.54 -2.69
C SER A 12 22.66 -29.26 -4.16
N GLU A 13 21.53 -28.59 -4.38
CA GLU A 13 21.06 -28.27 -5.73
C GLU A 13 21.51 -26.86 -6.20
N LEU A 14 22.25 -26.13 -5.36
CA LEU A 14 22.83 -24.85 -5.77
C LEU A 14 24.15 -25.10 -6.50
N PRO A 15 24.47 -24.29 -7.52
CA PRO A 15 25.66 -24.53 -8.36
C PRO A 15 26.97 -24.63 -7.52
N GLU A 16 27.72 -25.68 -7.74
CA GLU A 16 28.99 -25.91 -7.03
C GLU A 16 30.03 -24.83 -7.30
N GLU A 17 29.95 -24.19 -8.48
CA GLU A 17 30.86 -23.11 -8.86
C GLU A 17 30.56 -21.80 -8.09
N TRP A 18 29.43 -21.70 -7.39
CA TRP A 18 29.20 -20.53 -6.55
C TRP A 18 30.06 -20.63 -5.27
N PRO A 19 30.68 -19.52 -4.83
CA PRO A 19 31.33 -19.52 -3.53
C PRO A 19 30.44 -20.04 -2.41
N ALA A 20 31.03 -20.80 -1.47
CA ALA A 20 30.28 -21.43 -0.38
C ALA A 20 29.45 -20.40 0.41
N CYS A 21 30.00 -19.20 0.64
CA CYS A 21 29.28 -18.14 1.36
C CYS A 21 28.03 -17.69 0.60
N ILE A 22 28.09 -17.63 -0.75
CA ILE A 22 26.94 -17.25 -1.58
C ILE A 22 25.86 -18.34 -1.50
N ARG A 23 26.25 -19.62 -1.63
CA ARG A 23 25.28 -20.74 -1.51
C ARG A 23 24.58 -20.71 -0.16
N ARG A 24 25.32 -20.46 0.93
CA ARG A 24 24.73 -20.36 2.28
C ARG A 24 23.78 -19.17 2.42
N ILE A 25 24.15 -18.01 1.87
CA ILE A 25 23.29 -16.81 1.89
C ILE A 25 21.98 -17.09 1.12
N MET A 26 22.08 -17.69 -0.06
CA MET A 26 20.92 -18.00 -0.89
C MET A 26 19.99 -18.99 -0.17
N ALA A 27 20.56 -20.07 0.40
CA ALA A 27 19.79 -21.06 1.15
C ALA A 27 19.12 -20.44 2.39
N ALA A 28 19.81 -19.54 3.10
CA ALA A 28 19.24 -18.83 4.24
C ALA A 28 18.09 -17.88 3.84
N ARG A 29 17.98 -17.57 2.56
CA ARG A 29 16.87 -16.78 1.99
C ARG A 29 15.82 -17.65 1.31
N GLY A 30 15.91 -18.97 1.49
CA GLY A 30 14.92 -19.91 0.96
C GLY A 30 15.12 -20.28 -0.51
N ILE A 31 16.25 -19.93 -1.11
CA ILE A 31 16.56 -20.29 -2.50
C ILE A 31 17.35 -21.61 -2.47
N VAL A 32 16.74 -22.65 -3.02
CA VAL A 32 17.36 -23.98 -3.00
C VAL A 32 17.85 -24.44 -4.37
N LYS A 33 17.41 -23.78 -5.47
CA LYS A 33 17.79 -24.10 -6.85
C LYS A 33 18.16 -22.83 -7.63
N ALA A 34 19.13 -22.95 -8.53
CA ALA A 34 19.55 -21.81 -9.36
C ALA A 34 18.44 -21.28 -10.29
N ASP A 35 17.53 -22.16 -10.73
CA ASP A 35 16.44 -21.74 -11.64
C ASP A 35 15.44 -20.80 -10.96
N GLU A 36 15.41 -20.76 -9.63
CA GLU A 36 14.58 -19.79 -8.89
C GLU A 36 15.07 -18.34 -9.11
N LEU A 37 16.29 -18.18 -9.63
CA LEU A 37 16.86 -16.88 -9.99
C LEU A 37 16.76 -16.62 -11.50
N THR A 38 16.03 -17.47 -12.24
CA THR A 38 15.74 -17.25 -13.67
C THR A 38 14.40 -16.52 -13.75
N PHE A 39 14.41 -15.31 -14.28
CA PHE A 39 13.24 -14.42 -14.28
C PHE A 39 12.61 -14.38 -15.68
N ASP A 40 11.62 -15.23 -15.88
CA ASP A 40 10.91 -15.40 -17.15
C ASP A 40 9.39 -15.39 -16.89
N LEU A 41 8.67 -14.57 -17.64
CA LEU A 41 7.20 -14.48 -17.57
C LEU A 41 6.51 -15.82 -17.85
N ALA A 42 7.11 -16.66 -18.70
CA ALA A 42 6.52 -17.96 -19.06
C ALA A 42 6.39 -18.90 -17.87
N GLY A 43 7.22 -18.73 -16.85
CA GLY A 43 7.20 -19.57 -15.64
C GLY A 43 6.31 -19.05 -14.52
N LEU A 44 5.58 -17.95 -14.74
CA LEU A 44 4.76 -17.36 -13.68
C LEU A 44 3.40 -18.07 -13.58
N PRO A 45 2.79 -18.06 -12.38
CA PRO A 45 1.41 -18.59 -12.22
C PRO A 45 0.45 -17.89 -13.16
N LYS A 46 -0.57 -18.62 -13.57
CA LYS A 46 -1.60 -18.08 -14.48
C LYS A 46 -2.60 -17.21 -13.71
N PRO A 47 -3.11 -16.13 -14.34
CA PRO A 47 -4.15 -15.31 -13.68
C PRO A 47 -5.37 -16.14 -13.25
N SER A 48 -5.75 -17.16 -14.01
CA SER A 48 -6.91 -18.02 -13.71
C SER A 48 -6.77 -18.79 -12.40
N GLU A 49 -5.55 -18.88 -11.82
CA GLU A 49 -5.34 -19.54 -10.53
C GLU A 49 -5.79 -18.65 -9.35
N MET A 50 -6.04 -17.35 -9.59
CA MET A 50 -6.46 -16.41 -8.55
C MET A 50 -7.99 -16.42 -8.44
N LEU A 51 -8.48 -16.63 -7.22
CA LEU A 51 -9.92 -16.65 -6.97
C LEU A 51 -10.54 -15.29 -7.35
N GLY A 52 -11.74 -15.34 -7.98
CA GLY A 52 -12.44 -14.14 -8.42
C GLY A 52 -11.99 -13.59 -9.76
N MET A 53 -10.89 -14.11 -10.32
CA MET A 53 -10.37 -13.60 -11.60
C MET A 53 -11.39 -13.73 -12.75
N GLU A 54 -12.08 -14.86 -12.84
CA GLU A 54 -13.08 -15.08 -13.88
C GLU A 54 -14.22 -14.05 -13.78
N ALA A 55 -14.72 -13.82 -12.57
CA ALA A 55 -15.77 -12.83 -12.31
C ALA A 55 -15.28 -11.41 -12.66
N ALA A 56 -14.05 -11.07 -12.28
CA ALA A 56 -13.46 -9.77 -12.58
C ALA A 56 -13.32 -9.55 -14.09
N VAL A 57 -12.83 -10.57 -14.82
CA VAL A 57 -12.66 -10.49 -16.27
C VAL A 57 -14.02 -10.33 -16.95
N THR A 58 -15.02 -11.10 -16.53
CA THR A 58 -16.39 -10.98 -17.07
C THR A 58 -16.94 -9.57 -16.88
N LEU A 59 -16.77 -9.03 -15.69
CA LEU A 59 -17.24 -7.68 -15.34
C LEU A 59 -16.55 -6.61 -16.19
N LEU A 60 -15.23 -6.71 -16.35
CA LEU A 60 -14.44 -5.75 -17.12
C LEU A 60 -14.72 -5.85 -18.63
N ILE A 61 -14.96 -7.05 -19.17
CA ILE A 61 -15.39 -7.23 -20.56
C ILE A 61 -16.72 -6.49 -20.78
N LYS A 62 -17.67 -6.65 -19.85
CA LYS A 62 -18.96 -5.96 -19.93
C LYS A 62 -18.76 -4.44 -19.89
N ALA A 63 -17.88 -3.96 -19.02
CA ALA A 63 -17.58 -2.52 -18.92
C ALA A 63 -17.02 -1.98 -20.25
N LEU A 64 -16.14 -2.74 -20.91
CA LEU A 64 -15.58 -2.37 -22.22
C LEU A 64 -16.65 -2.41 -23.32
N GLN A 65 -17.45 -3.47 -23.36
CA GLN A 65 -18.51 -3.63 -24.38
C GLN A 65 -19.56 -2.52 -24.29
N GLN A 66 -19.91 -2.11 -23.08
CA GLN A 66 -20.93 -1.09 -22.83
C GLN A 66 -20.35 0.31 -22.62
N GLN A 67 -19.01 0.45 -22.67
CA GLN A 67 -18.30 1.71 -22.43
C GLN A 67 -18.77 2.39 -21.13
N TRP A 68 -18.76 1.61 -20.05
CA TRP A 68 -19.11 2.08 -18.72
C TRP A 68 -18.17 3.19 -18.26
N ARG A 69 -18.70 4.07 -17.44
CA ARG A 69 -17.88 5.00 -16.65
C ARG A 69 -17.26 4.22 -15.49
N VAL A 70 -15.94 4.23 -15.44
CA VAL A 70 -15.17 3.50 -14.41
C VAL A 70 -14.45 4.50 -13.52
N MET A 71 -14.57 4.32 -12.22
CA MET A 71 -13.84 5.11 -11.22
C MET A 71 -12.90 4.19 -10.45
N ILE A 72 -11.61 4.50 -10.48
CA ILE A 72 -10.60 3.79 -9.69
C ILE A 72 -10.51 4.46 -8.32
N VAL A 73 -10.65 3.68 -7.24
CA VAL A 73 -10.41 4.15 -5.88
C VAL A 73 -9.05 3.61 -5.45
N ALA A 74 -8.04 4.48 -5.42
CA ALA A 74 -6.67 4.11 -5.11
C ALA A 74 -6.36 4.29 -3.62
N ASP A 75 -5.42 3.50 -3.09
CA ASP A 75 -4.88 3.85 -1.78
C ASP A 75 -3.92 5.04 -1.92
N PHE A 76 -3.58 5.65 -0.79
CA PHE A 76 -2.84 6.93 -0.76
C PHE A 76 -1.31 6.74 -0.69
N ASP A 77 -0.80 5.54 -0.94
CA ASP A 77 0.65 5.28 -0.91
C ASP A 77 1.18 4.97 -2.31
N SER A 78 2.44 4.60 -2.40
CA SER A 78 3.09 4.35 -3.70
C SER A 78 2.56 3.10 -4.39
N ASP A 79 2.17 2.06 -3.63
CA ASP A 79 1.56 0.87 -4.24
C ASP A 79 0.17 1.23 -4.80
N GLY A 80 -0.65 1.97 -4.03
CA GLY A 80 -1.94 2.48 -4.51
C GLY A 80 -1.80 3.33 -5.76
N ALA A 81 -0.82 4.25 -5.77
CA ALA A 81 -0.60 5.14 -6.93
C ALA A 81 -0.18 4.36 -8.18
N THR A 82 0.77 3.42 -8.04
CA THR A 82 1.22 2.61 -9.18
C THR A 82 0.13 1.65 -9.64
N SER A 83 -0.63 1.08 -8.70
CA SER A 83 -1.80 0.23 -9.00
C SER A 83 -2.83 0.99 -9.83
N CYS A 84 -3.12 2.23 -9.42
CA CYS A 84 -4.03 3.12 -10.15
C CYS A 84 -3.53 3.37 -11.56
N ALA A 85 -2.25 3.75 -11.70
CA ALA A 85 -1.66 4.03 -13.00
C ALA A 85 -1.67 2.79 -13.90
N VAL A 86 -1.33 1.61 -13.37
CA VAL A 86 -1.35 0.35 -14.11
C VAL A 86 -2.78 0.04 -14.58
N MET A 87 -3.76 0.11 -13.69
CA MET A 87 -5.15 -0.20 -14.03
C MET A 87 -5.69 0.77 -15.08
N MET A 88 -5.48 2.08 -14.89
CA MET A 88 -5.97 3.09 -15.84
C MET A 88 -5.32 2.96 -17.20
N ARG A 89 -3.98 2.84 -17.24
CA ARG A 89 -3.26 2.68 -18.51
C ARG A 89 -3.71 1.40 -19.21
N GLY A 90 -3.79 0.28 -18.49
CA GLY A 90 -4.18 -1.02 -19.06
C GLY A 90 -5.58 -0.99 -19.63
N LEU A 91 -6.55 -0.45 -18.90
CA LEU A 91 -7.94 -0.39 -19.38
C LEU A 91 -8.09 0.56 -20.58
N ARG A 92 -7.36 1.68 -20.58
CA ARG A 92 -7.33 2.58 -21.76
C ARG A 92 -6.73 1.88 -22.97
N MET A 93 -5.63 1.13 -22.80
CA MET A 93 -5.00 0.35 -23.88
C MET A 93 -5.96 -0.68 -24.45
N MET A 94 -6.91 -1.16 -23.64
CA MET A 94 -7.91 -2.17 -24.09
C MET A 94 -9.19 -1.53 -24.66
N GLY A 95 -9.26 -0.19 -24.68
CA GLY A 95 -10.33 0.53 -25.34
C GLY A 95 -11.35 1.19 -24.44
N LEU A 96 -11.14 1.21 -23.12
CA LEU A 96 -12.05 1.91 -22.21
C LEU A 96 -11.82 3.41 -22.34
N GLN A 97 -12.90 4.17 -22.57
CA GLN A 97 -12.81 5.61 -22.84
C GLN A 97 -13.10 6.47 -21.61
N HIS A 98 -13.98 6.01 -20.72
CA HIS A 98 -14.47 6.79 -19.60
C HIS A 98 -13.94 6.24 -18.29
N ILE A 99 -12.73 6.66 -17.91
CA ILE A 99 -12.07 6.19 -16.69
C ILE A 99 -11.41 7.36 -15.97
N ASP A 100 -11.61 7.43 -14.68
CA ASP A 100 -11.01 8.44 -13.82
C ASP A 100 -10.63 7.78 -12.48
N PHE A 101 -10.01 8.54 -11.59
CA PHE A 101 -9.60 8.02 -10.30
C PHE A 101 -9.91 9.00 -9.18
N ILE A 102 -9.98 8.47 -7.97
CA ILE A 102 -10.10 9.23 -6.73
C ILE A 102 -9.17 8.61 -5.70
N VAL A 103 -8.52 9.45 -4.89
CA VAL A 103 -7.65 9.01 -3.81
C VAL A 103 -8.23 9.50 -2.48
N PRO A 104 -8.46 8.62 -1.50
CA PRO A 104 -8.93 9.07 -0.21
C PRO A 104 -7.91 10.00 0.45
N ASN A 105 -8.39 11.10 1.00
CA ASN A 105 -7.54 11.96 1.83
C ASN A 105 -7.51 11.34 3.23
N ARG A 106 -6.35 10.82 3.64
CA ARG A 106 -6.23 10.09 4.91
C ARG A 106 -6.53 10.96 6.15
N PHE A 107 -6.43 12.28 6.00
CA PHE A 107 -6.75 13.19 7.10
C PHE A 107 -8.25 13.43 7.24
N VAL A 108 -9.00 13.26 6.16
CA VAL A 108 -10.44 13.47 6.11
C VAL A 108 -11.19 12.13 6.14
N HIS A 109 -10.76 11.18 5.31
CA HIS A 109 -11.50 9.93 5.05
C HIS A 109 -10.96 8.71 5.82
N GLY A 110 -9.76 8.81 6.43
CA GLY A 110 -9.11 7.64 7.03
C GLY A 110 -8.52 6.71 5.97
N TYR A 111 -8.51 5.42 6.23
CA TYR A 111 -7.89 4.43 5.34
C TYR A 111 -8.94 3.76 4.47
N GLY A 112 -8.74 3.81 3.16
CA GLY A 112 -9.51 3.05 2.19
C GLY A 112 -10.87 3.66 1.82
N LEU A 113 -11.74 2.82 1.27
CA LEU A 113 -13.06 3.21 0.80
C LEU A 113 -14.00 3.46 1.97
N THR A 114 -14.50 4.68 2.09
CA THR A 114 -15.40 5.08 3.17
C THR A 114 -16.70 5.67 2.60
N THR A 115 -17.71 5.79 3.46
CA THR A 115 -19.00 6.40 3.10
C THR A 115 -18.80 7.85 2.62
N GLU A 116 -17.92 8.58 3.29
CA GLU A 116 -17.61 9.98 2.96
C GLU A 116 -17.04 10.09 1.55
N LEU A 117 -16.12 9.19 1.19
CA LEU A 117 -15.53 9.17 -0.15
C LEU A 117 -16.58 8.91 -1.23
N LEU A 118 -17.51 7.98 -0.97
CA LEU A 118 -18.61 7.71 -1.91
C LEU A 118 -19.52 8.92 -2.06
N ASN A 119 -19.71 9.69 -1.00
CA ASN A 119 -20.58 10.88 -1.04
C ASN A 119 -19.93 12.03 -1.83
N GLU A 120 -18.61 12.02 -2.01
CA GLU A 120 -17.92 13.01 -2.83
C GLU A 120 -18.11 12.76 -4.33
N ILE A 121 -18.53 11.54 -4.71
CA ILE A 121 -18.82 11.21 -6.10
C ILE A 121 -20.13 11.91 -6.51
N ASP A 122 -20.03 12.80 -7.48
CA ASP A 122 -21.16 13.57 -7.99
C ASP A 122 -22.20 12.59 -8.60
N SER A 123 -23.46 12.76 -8.18
CA SER A 123 -24.57 11.94 -8.67
C SER A 123 -24.78 12.06 -10.20
N GLU A 124 -24.43 13.20 -10.80
CA GLU A 124 -24.56 13.40 -12.24
C GLU A 124 -23.46 12.70 -13.05
N THR A 125 -22.30 12.49 -12.44
CA THR A 125 -21.15 11.81 -13.08
C THR A 125 -20.87 10.45 -12.45
N GLN A 126 -21.86 9.88 -11.78
CA GLN A 126 -21.73 8.61 -11.08
C GLN A 126 -21.18 7.52 -11.99
N PRO A 127 -20.15 6.77 -11.54
CA PRO A 127 -19.64 5.67 -12.33
C PRO A 127 -20.61 4.48 -12.37
N ASP A 128 -20.50 3.68 -13.42
CA ASP A 128 -21.17 2.39 -13.52
C ASP A 128 -20.41 1.33 -12.73
N LEU A 129 -19.06 1.47 -12.64
CA LEU A 129 -18.19 0.50 -11.99
C LEU A 129 -17.16 1.23 -11.13
N LEU A 130 -17.07 0.85 -9.86
CA LEU A 130 -15.96 1.21 -8.97
C LEU A 130 -14.95 0.07 -8.96
N ILE A 131 -13.68 0.40 -9.13
CA ILE A 131 -12.58 -0.56 -8.96
C ILE A 131 -11.70 -0.03 -7.83
N THR A 132 -11.56 -0.78 -6.75
CA THR A 132 -10.54 -0.46 -5.75
C THR A 132 -9.21 -1.08 -6.18
N VAL A 133 -8.12 -0.38 -5.94
CA VAL A 133 -6.78 -0.91 -6.15
C VAL A 133 -5.97 -0.71 -4.86
N ASP A 134 -5.36 -1.80 -4.39
CA ASP A 134 -4.55 -1.83 -3.18
C ASP A 134 -5.34 -1.49 -1.91
N ASN A 135 -6.65 -1.65 -1.95
CA ASN A 135 -7.51 -1.44 -0.77
C ASN A 135 -8.86 -2.14 -0.97
N GLY A 136 -9.62 -2.19 0.10
CA GLY A 136 -11.04 -2.57 0.05
C GLY A 136 -11.38 -3.86 0.79
N ILE A 137 -10.44 -4.80 0.96
CA ILE A 137 -10.77 -6.10 1.56
C ILE A 137 -10.81 -6.05 3.09
N ALA A 138 -10.04 -5.18 3.71
CA ALA A 138 -9.85 -5.16 5.16
C ALA A 138 -10.61 -4.03 5.87
N SER A 139 -11.24 -3.14 5.13
CA SER A 139 -11.94 -1.97 5.67
C SER A 139 -13.36 -2.36 6.10
N LEU A 140 -13.46 -2.98 7.26
CA LEU A 140 -14.70 -3.63 7.72
C LEU A 140 -15.91 -2.70 7.79
N ASP A 141 -15.76 -1.51 8.36
CA ASP A 141 -16.89 -0.62 8.58
C ASP A 141 -17.20 0.24 7.34
N GLY A 142 -16.17 0.63 6.61
CA GLY A 142 -16.35 1.47 5.43
C GLY A 142 -16.76 0.69 4.18
N VAL A 143 -16.13 -0.47 3.93
CA VAL A 143 -16.32 -1.20 2.68
C VAL A 143 -17.67 -1.94 2.65
N ALA A 144 -18.06 -2.57 3.74
CA ALA A 144 -19.38 -3.21 3.82
C ALA A 144 -20.49 -2.20 3.56
N LEU A 145 -20.38 -1.05 4.12
CA LEU A 145 -21.33 0.04 3.90
C LEU A 145 -21.20 0.64 2.50
N UNK A 146 -20.15 0.74 2.08
CA UNK A 146 -19.94 1.25 0.78
C UNK A 146 -20.43 0.39 -0.32
N UNK A 147 -20.28 -0.69 -0.10
CA UNK A 147 -20.79 -1.58 -0.98
C UNK A 147 -22.27 -1.60 -1.03
N UNK A 148 -22.62 -1.32 -0.04
CA UNK A 148 -23.97 -1.23 0.10
C UNK A 148 -24.52 -0.03 -0.56
N LEU A 149 -23.97 1.03 -0.27
CA LEU A 149 -24.33 2.33 -0.87
C LEU A 149 -24.04 2.36 -2.38
N ALA A 150 -22.89 1.88 -2.78
CA ALA A 150 -22.59 1.80 -4.21
C ALA A 150 -23.62 0.93 -4.95
N LYS A 151 -23.95 -0.21 -4.36
CA LYS A 151 -24.97 -1.09 -4.92
C LYS A 151 -26.35 -0.41 -4.96
N GLN A 152 -26.72 0.30 -3.89
CA GLN A 152 -27.99 1.05 -3.83
C GLN A 152 -28.04 2.14 -4.90
N ARG A 153 -26.89 2.70 -5.23
CA ARG A 153 -26.78 3.70 -6.30
C ARG A 153 -26.66 3.07 -7.70
N GLY A 154 -26.70 1.75 -7.79
CA GLY A 154 -26.63 1.03 -9.06
C GLY A 154 -25.24 0.78 -9.62
N MET A 155 -24.21 1.04 -8.82
CA MET A 155 -22.82 0.78 -9.24
C MET A 155 -22.44 -0.69 -9.07
N GLN A 156 -21.61 -1.20 -9.98
CA GLN A 156 -20.91 -2.48 -9.79
C GLN A 156 -19.61 -2.21 -9.02
N VAL A 157 -19.09 -3.22 -8.32
CA VAL A 157 -17.87 -3.08 -7.52
C VAL A 157 -16.91 -4.23 -7.81
N LEU A 158 -15.68 -3.90 -8.18
CA LEU A 158 -14.55 -4.83 -8.28
C LEU A 158 -13.51 -4.43 -7.24
N ILE A 159 -13.15 -5.34 -6.36
CA ILE A 159 -12.09 -5.13 -5.39
C ILE A 159 -10.82 -5.83 -5.88
N THR A 160 -9.71 -5.09 -6.02
CA THR A 160 -8.38 -5.68 -6.18
C THR A 160 -7.52 -5.22 -5.01
N ASP A 161 -6.94 -6.19 -4.30
CA ASP A 161 -6.23 -5.92 -3.05
C ASP A 161 -5.24 -7.05 -2.79
N HIS A 162 -4.35 -6.86 -1.82
CA HIS A 162 -3.42 -7.91 -1.38
C HIS A 162 -3.37 -8.04 0.14
N HIS A 163 -4.04 -7.15 0.84
CA HIS A 163 -4.08 -7.17 2.31
C HIS A 163 -4.82 -8.41 2.84
N LEU A 164 -4.58 -8.75 4.09
CA LEU A 164 -5.28 -9.86 4.74
C LEU A 164 -6.76 -9.51 4.88
N ALA A 165 -7.60 -10.45 4.52
CA ALA A 165 -9.05 -10.28 4.60
C ALA A 165 -9.52 -10.29 6.05
N ALA A 166 -10.59 -9.56 6.33
CA ALA A 166 -11.33 -9.65 7.58
C ALA A 166 -12.15 -10.97 7.61
N GLU A 167 -12.76 -11.27 8.76
CA GLU A 167 -13.58 -12.48 8.91
C GLU A 167 -14.73 -12.53 7.92
N GLN A 168 -15.30 -11.36 7.58
CA GLN A 168 -16.35 -11.25 6.59
C GLN A 168 -15.83 -10.45 5.40
N LEU A 169 -15.99 -11.02 4.21
CA LEU A 169 -15.62 -10.33 2.98
C LEU A 169 -16.66 -9.27 2.64
N PRO A 170 -16.24 -8.15 2.06
CA PRO A 170 -17.19 -7.13 1.59
C PRO A 170 -18.03 -7.67 0.43
N GLN A 171 -19.26 -7.15 0.30
CA GLN A 171 -20.13 -7.50 -0.82
C GLN A 171 -19.68 -6.73 -2.07
N ALA A 172 -19.09 -7.44 -3.00
CA ALA A 172 -18.63 -6.91 -4.26
C ALA A 172 -19.03 -7.87 -5.39
N ASP A 173 -19.06 -7.37 -6.63
CA ASP A 173 -19.37 -8.21 -7.79
C ASP A 173 -18.20 -9.14 -8.13
N ALA A 174 -16.97 -8.72 -7.81
CA ALA A 174 -15.79 -9.57 -7.89
C ALA A 174 -14.75 -9.08 -6.88
N ILE A 175 -14.00 -10.02 -6.32
CA ILE A 175 -12.86 -9.75 -5.42
C ILE A 175 -11.67 -10.55 -5.95
N VAL A 176 -10.58 -9.86 -6.28
CA VAL A 176 -9.32 -10.48 -6.68
C VAL A 176 -8.28 -10.12 -5.63
N ASN A 177 -7.89 -11.10 -4.83
CA ASN A 177 -6.91 -10.91 -3.75
C ASN A 177 -6.30 -12.28 -3.43
N PRO A 178 -4.97 -12.45 -3.60
CA PRO A 178 -4.36 -13.76 -3.33
C PRO A 178 -4.44 -14.18 -1.86
N ASN A 179 -4.75 -13.26 -0.96
CA ASN A 179 -4.86 -13.52 0.47
C ASN A 179 -6.31 -13.68 0.96
N GLN A 180 -7.30 -13.69 0.05
CA GLN A 180 -8.67 -13.94 0.45
C GLN A 180 -8.89 -15.43 0.79
N PRO A 181 -9.81 -15.76 1.70
CA PRO A 181 -10.09 -17.15 2.04
C PRO A 181 -10.47 -17.98 0.80
N GLY A 182 -9.88 -19.17 0.70
CA GLY A 182 -10.14 -20.08 -0.42
C GLY A 182 -9.33 -19.84 -1.67
N ASP A 183 -8.49 -18.82 -1.70
CA ASP A 183 -7.63 -18.54 -2.85
C ASP A 183 -6.42 -19.49 -2.84
N ASN A 184 -6.12 -20.08 -4.01
CA ASN A 184 -5.03 -21.05 -4.19
C ASN A 184 -3.86 -20.51 -5.01
N PHE A 185 -3.84 -19.21 -5.28
CA PHE A 185 -2.74 -18.58 -6.04
C PHE A 185 -1.42 -18.80 -5.30
N PRO A 186 -0.36 -19.27 -5.99
CA PRO A 186 0.86 -19.70 -5.30
C PRO A 186 1.61 -18.59 -4.56
N SER A 187 1.56 -17.34 -5.06
CA SER A 187 2.24 -16.23 -4.40
C SER A 187 1.25 -15.44 -3.54
N LYS A 188 1.46 -15.49 -2.22
CA LYS A 188 0.69 -14.66 -1.27
C LYS A 188 1.36 -13.32 -1.01
N MET A 189 2.46 -13.03 -1.72
CA MET A 189 3.32 -11.86 -1.48
C MET A 189 3.17 -10.78 -2.54
N LEU A 190 2.25 -10.93 -3.50
CA LEU A 190 2.02 -9.87 -4.49
C LEU A 190 1.67 -8.55 -3.80
N ALA A 191 2.26 -7.45 -4.27
CA ALA A 191 1.80 -6.10 -3.95
C ALA A 191 0.48 -5.80 -4.69
N GLY A 192 -0.23 -4.77 -4.28
CA GLY A 192 -1.47 -4.34 -4.94
C GLY A 192 -1.28 -4.12 -6.44
N VAL A 193 -0.17 -3.49 -6.84
CA VAL A 193 0.15 -3.27 -8.26
C VAL A 193 0.32 -4.58 -9.02
N GLY A 194 0.87 -5.61 -8.37
CA GLY A 194 0.99 -6.94 -8.97
C GLY A 194 -0.38 -7.56 -9.22
N VAL A 195 -1.31 -7.40 -8.28
CA VAL A 195 -2.69 -7.88 -8.44
C VAL A 195 -3.37 -7.15 -9.60
N ALA A 196 -3.25 -5.81 -9.67
CA ALA A 196 -3.80 -5.01 -10.78
C ALA A 196 -3.25 -5.50 -12.13
N PHE A 197 -1.93 -5.74 -12.19
CA PHE A 197 -1.28 -6.26 -13.40
C PHE A 197 -1.86 -7.63 -13.81
N TYR A 198 -2.02 -8.52 -12.84
CA TYR A 198 -2.59 -9.85 -13.10
C TYR A 198 -4.03 -9.78 -13.61
N VAL A 199 -4.85 -8.85 -13.09
CA VAL A 199 -6.21 -8.63 -13.59
C VAL A 199 -6.16 -8.23 -15.08
N LEU A 200 -5.23 -7.33 -15.45
CA LEU A 200 -5.08 -6.92 -16.85
C LEU A 200 -4.62 -8.07 -17.76
N VAL A 201 -3.71 -8.93 -17.27
CA VAL A 201 -3.28 -10.11 -18.03
C VAL A 201 -4.47 -11.05 -18.26
N GLY A 202 -5.26 -11.30 -17.23
CA GLY A 202 -6.47 -12.11 -17.33
C GLY A 202 -7.49 -11.50 -18.28
N LEU A 203 -7.70 -10.19 -18.17
CA LEU A 203 -8.63 -9.45 -19.05
C LEU A 203 -8.18 -9.55 -20.51
N ARG A 204 -6.89 -9.34 -20.78
CA ARG A 204 -6.37 -9.44 -22.16
C ARG A 204 -6.66 -10.82 -22.76
N GLN A 205 -6.47 -11.88 -21.97
CA GLN A 205 -6.79 -13.23 -22.45
C GLN A 205 -8.28 -13.38 -22.75
N GLY A 206 -9.16 -12.91 -21.85
CA GLY A 206 -10.61 -12.94 -22.09
C GLY A 206 -11.02 -12.15 -23.33
N LEU A 207 -10.37 -11.01 -23.57
CA LEU A 207 -10.65 -10.20 -24.76
C LEU A 207 -10.16 -10.89 -26.05
N ARG A 208 -9.02 -11.60 -26.00
CA ARG A 208 -8.58 -12.44 -27.13
C ARG A 208 -9.65 -13.50 -27.46
N ASP A 209 -10.18 -14.14 -26.44
CA ASP A 209 -11.14 -15.26 -26.62
C ASP A 209 -12.42 -14.81 -27.31
N ILE A 210 -12.78 -13.54 -27.27
CA ILE A 210 -13.95 -12.97 -27.93
C ILE A 210 -13.58 -12.13 -29.17
N ASN A 211 -12.32 -12.20 -29.63
CA ASN A 211 -11.81 -11.44 -30.78
C ASN A 211 -12.00 -9.92 -30.65
N TRP A 212 -11.97 -9.41 -29.42
CA TRP A 212 -12.22 -7.99 -29.11
C TRP A 212 -11.33 -7.05 -29.91
N PHE A 213 -10.02 -7.30 -29.91
CA PHE A 213 -9.04 -6.38 -30.53
C PHE A 213 -9.25 -6.29 -32.04
N GLU A 214 -9.53 -7.43 -32.71
CA GLU A 214 -9.82 -7.43 -34.12
C GLU A 214 -11.13 -6.69 -34.41
N LEU A 215 -12.18 -7.00 -33.64
CA LEU A 215 -13.50 -6.39 -33.84
C LEU A 215 -13.48 -4.87 -33.63
N GLN A 216 -12.66 -4.40 -32.66
CA GLN A 216 -12.52 -2.96 -32.35
C GLN A 216 -11.46 -2.27 -33.20
N GLN A 217 -10.75 -2.99 -34.08
CA GLN A 217 -9.62 -2.46 -34.84
C GLN A 217 -8.58 -1.81 -33.93
N LEU A 218 -8.30 -2.45 -32.81
CA LEU A 218 -7.41 -1.95 -31.76
C LEU A 218 -6.20 -2.89 -31.66
N ALA A 219 -5.00 -2.31 -31.60
CA ALA A 219 -3.79 -3.09 -31.37
C ALA A 219 -3.85 -3.75 -29.99
N GLU A 220 -3.56 -5.05 -29.93
CA GLU A 220 -3.51 -5.75 -28.64
C GLU A 220 -2.41 -5.18 -27.77
N PRO A 221 -2.70 -4.78 -26.52
CA PRO A 221 -1.69 -4.12 -25.69
C PRO A 221 -0.57 -5.07 -25.28
N ARG A 222 0.64 -4.53 -25.30
CA ARG A 222 1.83 -5.19 -24.76
C ARG A 222 1.93 -4.82 -23.27
N LEU A 223 1.33 -5.66 -22.43
CA LEU A 223 1.24 -5.35 -20.98
C LEU A 223 2.60 -5.31 -20.32
N VAL A 224 3.65 -5.90 -20.92
CA VAL A 224 5.02 -5.75 -20.42
C VAL A 224 5.47 -4.28 -20.35
N GLU A 225 4.80 -3.41 -21.10
CA GLU A 225 5.09 -1.96 -21.04
C GLU A 225 4.71 -1.34 -19.68
N LEU A 226 3.91 -2.03 -18.87
CA LEU A 226 3.53 -1.57 -17.53
C LEU A 226 4.44 -2.11 -16.42
N LEU A 227 5.42 -2.95 -16.74
CA LEU A 227 6.26 -3.61 -15.72
C LEU A 227 7.17 -2.65 -14.97
N ASP A 228 7.48 -1.48 -15.52
CA ASP A 228 8.20 -0.44 -14.80
C ASP A 228 7.39 0.05 -13.59
N LEU A 229 6.09 0.30 -13.80
CA LEU A 229 5.17 0.71 -12.72
C LEU A 229 4.99 -0.42 -11.71
N VAL A 230 4.88 -1.67 -12.19
CA VAL A 230 4.74 -2.84 -11.32
C VAL A 230 5.98 -3.00 -10.43
N ALA A 231 7.17 -2.83 -11.02
CA ALA A 231 8.42 -2.90 -10.25
C ALA A 231 8.49 -1.80 -9.18
N LEU A 232 8.11 -0.58 -9.55
CA LEU A 232 8.13 0.56 -8.63
C LEU A 232 7.20 0.31 -7.43
N GLY A 233 5.95 -0.06 -7.66
CA GLY A 233 4.99 -0.30 -6.58
C GLY A 233 5.38 -1.48 -5.71
N THR A 234 5.81 -2.59 -6.33
CA THR A 234 6.23 -3.80 -5.59
C THR A 234 7.38 -3.49 -4.61
N VAL A 235 8.38 -2.73 -5.07
CA VAL A 235 9.52 -2.37 -4.20
C VAL A 235 9.08 -1.37 -3.13
N ALA A 236 8.24 -0.40 -3.50
CA ALA A 236 7.80 0.64 -2.57
C ALA A 236 6.96 0.08 -1.42
N ASP A 237 6.15 -0.94 -1.70
CA ASP A 237 5.30 -1.59 -0.69
C ASP A 237 6.09 -2.48 0.28
N VAL A 238 7.34 -2.78 -0.04
CA VAL A 238 8.25 -3.57 0.81
C VAL A 238 7.75 -5.02 1.03
N VAL A 239 6.94 -5.56 0.12
CA VAL A 239 6.53 -6.97 0.17
C VAL A 239 7.74 -7.89 0.02
N PRO A 240 7.70 -9.09 0.60
CA PRO A 240 8.75 -10.08 0.37
C PRO A 240 8.92 -10.36 -1.13
N LEU A 241 10.17 -10.37 -1.58
CA LEU A 241 10.47 -10.62 -3.00
C LEU A 241 10.59 -12.13 -3.22
N ASP A 242 9.44 -12.82 -3.29
CA ASP A 242 9.40 -14.21 -3.70
C ASP A 242 9.72 -14.32 -5.20
N ARG A 243 9.68 -15.52 -5.77
CA ARG A 243 10.06 -15.73 -7.17
C ARG A 243 9.24 -14.85 -8.12
N LEU A 244 7.92 -14.76 -7.87
CA LEU A 244 7.03 -13.95 -8.72
C LEU A 244 7.40 -12.46 -8.65
N ASN A 245 7.50 -11.91 -7.44
CA ASN A 245 7.84 -10.50 -7.24
C ASN A 245 9.24 -10.19 -7.80
N ARG A 246 10.22 -11.08 -7.59
CA ARG A 246 11.57 -10.90 -8.18
C ARG A 246 11.51 -10.82 -9.69
N THR A 247 10.69 -11.69 -10.32
CA THR A 247 10.53 -11.69 -11.78
C THR A 247 9.95 -10.36 -12.27
N LEU A 248 8.86 -9.90 -11.64
CA LEU A 248 8.21 -8.65 -12.04
C LEU A 248 9.16 -7.46 -11.86
N VAL A 249 9.88 -7.40 -10.72
CA VAL A 249 10.82 -6.31 -10.43
C VAL A 249 12.00 -6.35 -11.41
N ASP A 250 12.58 -7.53 -11.66
CA ASP A 250 13.72 -7.65 -12.58
C ASP A 250 13.36 -7.19 -13.99
N LEU A 251 12.21 -7.61 -14.49
CA LEU A 251 11.75 -7.25 -15.83
C LEU A 251 11.44 -5.76 -15.93
N GLY A 252 10.84 -5.17 -14.88
CA GLY A 252 10.60 -3.72 -14.83
C GLY A 252 11.90 -2.93 -14.81
N LEU A 253 12.88 -3.37 -14.01
CA LEU A 253 14.20 -2.74 -13.96
C LEU A 253 14.91 -2.81 -15.31
N LYS A 254 14.81 -3.95 -16.00
CA LYS A 254 15.39 -4.11 -17.34
C LYS A 254 14.81 -3.08 -18.32
N ARG A 255 13.50 -2.87 -18.27
CA ARG A 255 12.84 -1.86 -19.11
C ARG A 255 13.35 -0.45 -18.78
N MET A 256 13.47 -0.13 -17.49
CA MET A 256 13.97 1.19 -17.06
C MET A 256 15.40 1.42 -17.56
N ARG A 257 16.28 0.40 -17.41
CA ARG A 257 17.68 0.48 -17.86
C ARG A 257 17.79 0.65 -19.38
N GLN A 258 16.80 0.15 -20.13
CA GLN A 258 16.74 0.30 -21.59
C GLN A 258 16.15 1.65 -22.03
N GLY A 259 15.82 2.54 -21.08
CA GLY A 259 15.18 3.82 -21.37
C GLY A 259 13.73 3.70 -21.81
N ARG A 260 13.05 2.61 -21.45
CA ARG A 260 11.67 2.32 -21.86
C ARG A 260 10.68 2.51 -20.72
N ALA A 261 11.07 3.19 -19.65
CA ALA A 261 10.16 3.52 -18.57
C ALA A 261 9.16 4.60 -19.04
N CYS A 262 7.99 4.64 -18.40
CA CYS A 262 7.03 5.72 -18.68
C CYS A 262 7.64 7.09 -18.35
N ALA A 263 7.06 8.15 -18.91
CA ALA A 263 7.58 9.50 -18.76
C ALA A 263 7.72 9.91 -17.29
N GLY A 264 6.73 9.54 -16.46
CA GLY A 264 6.75 9.87 -15.02
C GLY A 264 7.93 9.23 -14.30
N ILE A 265 8.13 7.92 -14.48
CA ILE A 265 9.26 7.22 -13.84
C ILE A 265 10.58 7.80 -14.34
N SER A 266 10.70 8.04 -15.66
CA SER A 266 11.92 8.62 -16.23
C SER A 266 12.25 9.98 -15.62
N ALA A 267 11.25 10.84 -15.46
CA ALA A 267 11.42 12.16 -14.86
C ALA A 267 11.82 12.07 -13.38
N LEU A 268 11.19 11.16 -12.62
CA LEU A 268 11.51 10.95 -11.20
C LEU A 268 12.94 10.43 -11.02
N LEU A 269 13.38 9.49 -11.86
CA LEU A 269 14.75 8.96 -11.81
C LEU A 269 15.76 10.05 -12.14
N GLN A 270 15.47 10.88 -13.12
CA GLN A 270 16.35 11.99 -13.51
C GLN A 270 16.53 12.97 -12.35
N ILE A 271 15.42 13.38 -11.71
CA ILE A 271 15.44 14.32 -10.59
C ILE A 271 16.17 13.71 -9.38
N ALA A 272 16.02 12.41 -9.16
CA ALA A 272 16.72 11.70 -8.09
C ALA A 272 18.23 11.51 -8.38
N GLY A 273 18.69 11.88 -9.58
CA GLY A 273 20.09 11.76 -9.96
C GLY A 273 20.56 10.32 -10.09
N LYS A 274 19.66 9.40 -10.43
CA LYS A 274 19.99 7.98 -10.53
C LYS A 274 20.58 7.64 -11.90
N ASP A 275 21.66 6.85 -11.90
CA ASP A 275 22.24 6.32 -13.12
C ASP A 275 21.35 5.18 -13.62
N ILE A 276 20.62 5.44 -14.71
CA ILE A 276 19.69 4.49 -15.28
C ILE A 276 20.38 3.15 -15.64
N ASN A 277 21.64 3.18 -16.03
CA ASN A 277 22.37 1.97 -16.45
C ASN A 277 22.70 1.05 -15.28
N ARG A 278 22.73 1.60 -14.05
CA ARG A 278 23.07 0.85 -12.82
C ARG A 278 21.87 0.71 -11.89
N LEU A 279 20.68 1.03 -12.37
CA LEU A 279 19.48 1.04 -11.56
C LEU A 279 19.24 -0.33 -10.91
N SER A 280 18.93 -0.33 -9.64
CA SER A 280 18.65 -1.54 -8.84
C SER A 280 17.31 -1.37 -8.10
N ALA A 281 16.82 -2.47 -7.53
CA ALA A 281 15.59 -2.42 -6.71
C ALA A 281 15.73 -1.44 -5.55
N GLN A 282 16.92 -1.35 -4.96
CA GLN A 282 17.16 -0.40 -3.85
C GLN A 282 16.92 1.05 -4.27
N ASP A 283 17.21 1.40 -5.51
CA ASP A 283 17.01 2.76 -6.03
C ASP A 283 15.52 3.10 -6.15
N LEU A 284 14.67 2.11 -6.43
CA LEU A 284 13.21 2.29 -6.52
C LEU A 284 12.62 2.65 -5.16
N GLY A 285 13.23 2.22 -4.07
CA GLY A 285 12.81 2.57 -2.72
C GLY A 285 12.86 4.09 -2.43
N PHE A 286 13.64 4.84 -3.18
CA PHE A 286 13.61 6.31 -3.11
C PHE A 286 12.48 6.96 -3.89
N UNK A 287 12.07 6.31 -4.82
CA UNK A 287 10.98 6.81 -5.60
C UNK A 287 9.66 6.68 -4.89
N UNK A 288 9.76 6.13 -3.89
CA UNK A 288 8.69 5.93 -3.00
C UNK A 288 8.34 7.17 -2.22
N UNK A 289 8.87 8.02 -2.42
CA UNK A 289 8.63 9.27 -1.86
C UNK A 289 7.32 9.88 -2.29
N UNK A 290 6.96 9.51 -3.11
CA UNK A 290 5.65 9.81 -3.59
C UNK A 290 4.59 9.25 -2.70
N GLY A 291 4.80 8.29 -2.01
CA GLY A 291 3.85 7.62 -1.15
C GLY A 291 3.61 8.28 0.20
N ARG A 292 4.18 9.40 0.44
CA ARG A 292 4.06 10.08 1.74
C ARG A 292 3.54 11.52 1.58
N MET A 293 2.83 11.77 0.49
CA MET A 293 2.38 13.13 0.16
C MET A 293 0.93 13.35 0.59
N GLU A 294 0.63 14.59 0.84
CA GLU A 294 -0.74 14.99 1.19
C GLU A 294 -1.68 14.88 -0.02
N ASP A 295 -1.14 14.99 -1.23
CA ASP A 295 -1.92 14.87 -2.46
C ASP A 295 -1.28 13.81 -3.37
N MET A 296 -1.76 12.59 -3.30
CA MET A 296 -1.31 11.51 -4.19
C MET A 296 -1.84 11.68 -5.61
N GLY A 297 -2.84 12.51 -5.83
CA GLY A 297 -3.35 12.80 -7.17
C GLY A 297 -2.24 13.27 -8.09
N LEU A 298 -1.39 14.19 -7.62
CA LEU A 298 -0.25 14.67 -8.41
C LEU A 298 0.72 13.53 -8.76
N GLY A 299 0.94 12.61 -7.80
CA GLY A 299 1.78 11.43 -8.04
C GLY A 299 1.20 10.55 -9.14
N ILE A 300 -0.09 10.26 -9.06
CA ILE A 300 -0.78 9.43 -10.06
C ILE A 300 -0.74 10.14 -11.44
N ASP A 301 -1.05 11.43 -11.48
CA ASP A 301 -1.00 12.20 -12.74
C ASP A 301 0.40 12.16 -13.37
N THR A 302 1.45 12.23 -12.54
CA THR A 302 2.84 12.10 -13.00
C THR A 302 3.06 10.75 -13.69
N LEU A 303 2.50 9.68 -13.12
CA LEU A 303 2.64 8.32 -13.66
C LEU A 303 1.73 8.07 -14.89
N LEU A 304 0.69 8.87 -15.06
CA LEU A 304 -0.27 8.72 -16.17
C LEU A 304 0.11 9.50 -17.42
N THR A 305 0.87 10.60 -17.30
CA THR A 305 1.20 11.41 -18.47
C THR A 305 2.22 10.71 -19.36
N ASP A 306 2.04 10.83 -20.68
CA ASP A 306 3.00 10.39 -21.68
C ASP A 306 3.88 11.56 -22.18
N ASN A 307 3.59 12.79 -21.72
CA ASN A 307 4.36 13.98 -22.08
C ASN A 307 5.51 14.16 -21.09
N PHE A 308 6.74 13.97 -21.57
CA PHE A 308 7.93 14.01 -20.69
C PHE A 308 8.13 15.41 -20.07
N ALA A 309 7.84 16.50 -20.79
CA ALA A 309 7.98 17.85 -20.22
C ALA A 309 7.00 18.08 -19.06
N MET A 310 5.76 17.60 -19.19
CA MET A 310 4.78 17.65 -18.10
C MET A 310 5.22 16.78 -16.93
N ALA A 311 5.71 15.56 -17.21
CA ALA A 311 6.23 14.65 -16.18
C ALA A 311 7.39 15.29 -15.43
N GLN A 312 8.28 15.98 -16.15
CA GLN A 312 9.44 16.65 -15.57
C GLN A 312 9.03 17.78 -14.62
N GLN A 313 8.05 18.60 -15.02
CA GLN A 313 7.52 19.67 -14.17
C GLN A 313 6.86 19.10 -12.92
N ALA A 314 6.06 18.04 -13.08
CA ALA A 314 5.41 17.36 -11.95
C ALA A 314 6.44 16.75 -11.02
N ALA A 315 7.47 16.08 -11.55
CA ALA A 315 8.54 15.49 -10.76
C ALA A 315 9.32 16.56 -9.97
N GLN A 316 9.56 17.72 -10.56
CA GLN A 316 10.20 18.84 -9.85
C GLN A 316 9.34 19.34 -8.69
N LEU A 317 8.03 19.44 -8.89
CA LEU A 317 7.11 19.83 -7.84
C LEU A 317 7.07 18.79 -6.72
N LEU A 318 7.00 17.50 -7.07
CA LEU A 318 7.02 16.40 -6.11
C LEU A 318 8.32 16.41 -5.29
N ASP A 319 9.46 16.66 -5.93
CA ASP A 319 10.75 16.73 -5.24
C ASP A 319 10.80 17.89 -4.26
N LYS A 320 10.28 19.07 -4.66
CA LYS A 320 10.21 20.25 -3.79
C LYS A 320 9.35 19.93 -2.54
N ILE A 321 8.16 19.37 -2.76
CA ILE A 321 7.25 18.99 -1.65
C ILE A 321 7.96 17.97 -0.74
N ASN A 322 8.68 17.01 -1.30
CA ASN A 322 9.39 15.99 -0.53
C ASN A 322 10.54 16.59 0.29
N ILE A 323 11.28 17.56 -0.27
CA ILE A 323 12.34 18.28 0.44
C ILE A 323 11.75 19.05 1.63
N GLU A 324 10.65 19.78 1.39
CA GLU A 324 9.95 20.53 2.44
C GLU A 324 9.47 19.60 3.55
N ARG A 325 8.85 18.46 3.17
CA ARG A 325 8.39 17.44 4.12
C ARG A 325 9.55 16.89 4.96
N ARG A 326 10.69 16.57 4.31
CA ARG A 326 11.87 16.07 5.03
C ARG A 326 12.39 17.09 6.04
N SER A 327 12.40 18.36 5.68
CA SER A 327 12.83 19.44 6.57
C SER A 327 11.93 19.51 7.81
N VAL A 328 10.60 19.45 7.60
CA VAL A 328 9.63 19.45 8.70
C VAL A 328 9.81 18.20 9.57
N GLU A 329 9.98 17.01 8.95
CA GLU A 329 10.20 15.75 9.67
C GLU A 329 11.48 15.82 10.52
N GLN A 330 12.57 16.35 9.97
CA GLN A 330 13.80 16.53 10.73
C GLN A 330 13.61 17.48 11.93
N GLY A 331 12.88 18.57 11.72
CA GLY A 331 12.51 19.48 12.81
C GLY A 331 11.72 18.77 13.90
N MET A 332 10.73 17.97 13.51
CA MET A 332 9.92 17.18 14.45
C MET A 332 10.76 16.14 15.19
N GLN A 333 11.73 15.51 14.53
CA GLN A 333 12.62 14.55 15.19
C GLN A 333 13.48 15.22 16.24
N LEU A 334 14.04 16.41 15.97
CA LEU A 334 14.83 17.18 16.92
C LEU A 334 13.96 17.60 18.11
N GLU A 335 12.74 18.05 17.85
CA GLU A 335 11.78 18.41 18.89
C GLU A 335 11.44 17.19 19.78
N ALA A 336 11.18 16.03 19.18
CA ALA A 336 10.90 14.79 19.92
C ALA A 336 12.08 14.39 20.81
N LEU A 337 13.32 14.52 20.33
CA LEU A 337 14.52 14.22 21.13
C LEU A 337 14.65 15.19 22.30
N ALA A 338 14.41 16.49 22.09
CA ALA A 338 14.44 17.48 23.15
C ALA A 338 13.37 17.19 24.22
N MET A 339 12.16 16.80 23.80
CA MET A 339 11.09 16.41 24.71
C MET A 339 11.47 15.17 25.52
N LEU A 340 12.09 14.19 24.87
CA LEU A 340 12.53 12.94 25.52
C LEU A 340 13.55 13.24 26.63
N GLU A 341 14.49 14.15 26.38
CA GLU A 341 15.49 14.57 27.39
C GLU A 341 14.83 15.20 28.59
N LYS A 342 13.79 16.04 28.37
CA LYS A 342 13.08 16.73 29.46
C LYS A 342 12.24 15.77 30.32
N LEU A 343 11.81 14.62 29.77
CA LEU A 343 10.91 13.71 30.48
C LEU A 343 11.58 12.96 31.64
N GLN A 344 12.92 12.93 31.74
CA GLN A 344 13.67 12.24 32.82
C GLN A 344 13.10 10.85 33.13
N LEU A 345 12.88 10.06 32.06
CA LEU A 345 12.29 8.74 32.20
C LEU A 345 13.22 7.80 32.97
N ASN A 346 12.70 7.21 34.04
CA ASN A 346 13.44 6.24 34.86
C ASN A 346 13.15 4.82 34.34
N GLU A 347 14.19 4.16 33.90
CA GLU A 347 14.11 2.77 33.41
C GLU A 347 13.74 1.77 34.53
N THR A 348 13.84 2.22 35.77
CA THR A 348 13.55 1.39 36.95
C THR A 348 12.05 1.29 37.28
N THR A 349 11.20 2.10 36.66
CA THR A 349 9.76 2.04 36.91
C THR A 349 9.19 0.72 36.35
N GLN A 350 8.46 -0.03 37.17
CA GLN A 350 7.93 -1.35 36.82
C GLN A 350 6.59 -1.29 36.07
N ALA A 351 6.21 -0.16 35.51
CA ALA A 351 4.96 -0.04 34.75
C ALA A 351 4.99 -0.93 33.50
N ALA A 352 3.91 -1.66 33.24
CA ALA A 352 3.79 -2.52 32.07
C ALA A 352 3.69 -1.72 30.78
N ALA A 353 3.17 -0.49 30.86
CA ALA A 353 2.96 0.39 29.72
C ALA A 353 2.96 1.84 30.18
N TYR A 354 3.12 2.77 29.24
CA TYR A 354 3.20 4.20 29.55
C TYR A 354 2.20 5.00 28.72
N CYS A 355 1.51 5.94 29.40
CA CYS A 355 0.71 6.97 28.76
C CYS A 355 1.25 8.35 29.17
N LEU A 356 1.45 9.22 28.20
CA LEU A 356 2.00 10.56 28.43
C LEU A 356 1.15 11.58 27.67
N TYR A 357 0.92 12.73 28.33
CA TYR A 357 0.19 13.84 27.71
C TYR A 357 0.79 15.15 28.18
N ASP A 358 0.94 16.08 27.26
CA ASP A 358 1.35 17.45 27.57
C ASP A 358 0.67 18.40 26.57
N GLU A 359 0.09 19.47 27.09
CA GLU A 359 -0.62 20.45 26.25
C GLU A 359 0.28 21.14 25.23
N SER A 360 1.58 21.22 25.49
CA SER A 360 2.55 21.85 24.60
C SER A 360 2.90 20.97 23.38
N TRP A 361 2.56 19.67 23.43
CA TRP A 361 2.88 18.75 22.33
C TRP A 361 1.87 18.87 21.21
N HIS A 362 2.34 18.67 19.95
CA HIS A 362 1.47 18.69 18.79
C HIS A 362 1.45 17.35 18.07
N GLN A 363 0.39 17.12 17.31
CA GLN A 363 0.08 15.81 16.72
C GLN A 363 1.19 15.29 15.78
N GLY A 364 1.93 16.18 15.14
CA GLY A 364 3.01 15.79 14.22
C GLY A 364 4.20 15.12 14.92
N VAL A 365 4.41 15.39 16.20
CA VAL A 365 5.60 14.94 16.94
C VAL A 365 5.33 13.68 17.76
N ILE A 366 4.10 13.47 18.24
CA ILE A 366 3.81 12.43 19.24
C ILE A 366 4.14 11.01 18.76
N GLY A 367 4.01 10.72 17.45
CA GLY A 367 4.36 9.40 16.90
C GLY A 367 5.86 9.14 17.00
N LEU A 368 6.66 10.14 16.70
CA LEU A 368 8.12 10.05 16.82
C LEU A 368 8.54 9.92 18.28
N LEU A 369 7.93 10.73 19.15
CA LEU A 369 8.21 10.69 20.60
C LEU A 369 7.85 9.33 21.18
N ALA A 370 6.66 8.79 20.83
CA ALA A 370 6.23 7.46 21.29
C ALA A 370 7.23 6.37 20.86
N SER A 371 7.72 6.44 19.61
CA SER A 371 8.72 5.49 19.13
C SER A 371 10.01 5.57 19.93
N ARG A 372 10.51 6.77 20.20
CA ARG A 372 11.75 6.96 20.97
C ARG A 372 11.61 6.48 22.42
N ILE A 373 10.47 6.78 23.06
CA ILE A 373 10.22 6.31 24.43
C ILE A 373 10.13 4.78 24.45
N LYS A 374 9.40 4.20 23.49
CA LYS A 374 9.28 2.74 23.37
C LYS A 374 10.67 2.08 23.21
N GLU A 375 11.54 2.66 22.36
CA GLU A 375 12.91 2.15 22.17
C GLU A 375 13.74 2.22 23.47
N LYS A 376 13.57 3.29 24.24
CA LYS A 376 14.31 3.49 25.48
C LYS A 376 13.80 2.58 26.60
N LEU A 377 12.49 2.45 26.77
CA LEU A 377 11.88 1.74 27.90
C LEU A 377 11.53 0.29 27.61
N HIS A 378 11.51 -0.12 26.33
CA HIS A 378 11.10 -1.46 25.88
C HIS A 378 9.71 -1.85 26.40
N ARG A 379 8.76 -0.92 26.33
CA ARG A 379 7.37 -1.09 26.78
C ARG A 379 6.42 -0.43 25.76
N PRO A 380 5.17 -0.88 25.71
CA PRO A 380 4.15 -0.15 24.94
C PRO A 380 3.96 1.28 25.48
N VAL A 381 3.83 2.22 24.57
CA VAL A 381 3.75 3.65 24.89
C VAL A 381 2.66 4.30 24.07
N ILE A 382 1.84 5.15 24.72
CA ILE A 382 0.93 6.04 24.00
C ILE A 382 1.26 7.48 24.41
N VAL A 383 1.50 8.33 23.44
CA VAL A 383 1.76 9.76 23.66
C VAL A 383 0.61 10.54 23.07
N PHE A 384 0.06 11.47 23.86
CA PHE A 384 -1.09 12.28 23.46
C PHE A 384 -0.71 13.74 23.27
N ALA A 385 -1.36 14.37 22.31
CA ALA A 385 -1.33 15.82 22.05
C ALA A 385 -2.76 16.35 22.00
N SER A 386 -2.90 17.65 22.15
CA SER A 386 -4.21 18.31 22.03
C SER A 386 -4.78 18.11 20.62
N GLY A 387 -6.08 17.82 20.54
CA GLY A 387 -6.84 17.64 19.31
C GLY A 387 -7.86 18.76 19.13
N GLU A 388 -9.08 18.36 18.76
CA GLU A 388 -10.20 19.30 18.74
C GLU A 388 -10.51 19.76 20.16
N PRO A 389 -11.23 20.88 20.33
CA PRO A 389 -11.53 21.37 21.70
C PRO A 389 -12.15 20.28 22.57
N GLY A 390 -11.51 19.99 23.69
CA GLY A 390 -11.94 18.96 24.63
C GLY A 390 -11.48 17.56 24.29
N GLU A 391 -10.74 17.36 23.18
CA GLU A 391 -10.21 16.06 22.77
C GLU A 391 -8.69 16.04 22.77
N ILE A 392 -8.14 14.85 23.00
CA ILE A 392 -6.71 14.58 22.82
C ILE A 392 -6.55 13.41 21.84
N LYS A 393 -5.53 13.52 20.99
CA LYS A 393 -5.19 12.47 20.03
C LYS A 393 -3.91 11.79 20.45
N GLY A 394 -3.95 10.44 20.48
CA GLY A 394 -2.84 9.61 20.92
C GLY A 394 -2.20 8.87 19.75
N SER A 395 -0.88 8.72 19.84
CA SER A 395 -0.10 7.86 18.95
C SER A 395 0.51 6.75 19.80
N ALA A 396 0.14 5.52 19.50
CA ALA A 396 0.57 4.33 20.22
C ALA A 396 1.68 3.61 19.46
N ARG A 397 2.67 3.12 20.20
CA ARG A 397 3.74 2.27 19.67
C ARG A 397 3.94 1.09 20.60
N SER A 398 4.11 -0.11 20.02
CA SER A 398 4.20 -1.34 20.80
C SER A 398 5.53 -2.06 20.61
N ILE A 399 5.67 -3.17 21.35
CA ILE A 399 6.83 -4.04 21.33
C ILE A 399 6.39 -5.43 20.83
N THR A 400 7.34 -6.24 20.42
CA THR A 400 7.08 -7.61 20.01
C THR A 400 6.37 -8.37 21.16
N GLY A 401 5.29 -9.05 20.82
CA GLY A 401 4.50 -9.81 21.79
C GLY A 401 3.29 -9.07 22.36
N VAL A 402 3.15 -7.77 22.06
CA VAL A 402 1.98 -6.99 22.50
C VAL A 402 1.31 -6.36 21.27
N HIS A 403 0.13 -6.86 20.91
CA HIS A 403 -0.64 -6.35 19.76
C HIS A 403 -1.45 -5.13 20.22
N ILE A 404 -0.96 -3.92 19.89
CA ILE A 404 -1.53 -2.69 20.48
C ILE A 404 -2.99 -2.46 20.07
N ARG A 405 -3.38 -2.82 18.85
CA ARG A 405 -4.79 -2.68 18.43
C ARG A 405 -5.70 -3.57 19.30
N ASP A 406 -5.28 -4.80 19.57
CA ASP A 406 -6.06 -5.73 20.40
C ASP A 406 -6.19 -5.20 21.83
N VAL A 407 -5.12 -4.61 22.37
CA VAL A 407 -5.17 -3.96 23.69
C VAL A 407 -6.23 -2.85 23.68
N LEU A 408 -6.25 -2.01 22.64
CA LEU A 408 -7.24 -0.93 22.53
C LEU A 408 -8.67 -1.48 22.37
N VAL A 409 -8.85 -2.57 21.62
CA VAL A 409 -10.15 -3.27 21.49
C VAL A 409 -10.62 -3.74 22.87
N ASN A 410 -9.72 -4.35 23.66
CA ASN A 410 -10.05 -4.83 25.00
C ASN A 410 -10.42 -3.68 25.95
N VAL A 411 -9.68 -2.57 25.89
CA VAL A 411 -9.99 -1.39 26.70
C VAL A 411 -11.37 -0.82 26.29
N ALA A 412 -11.63 -0.71 25.00
CA ALA A 412 -12.92 -0.20 24.50
C ALA A 412 -14.08 -1.11 24.90
N ALA A 413 -13.88 -2.43 24.89
CA ALA A 413 -14.91 -3.38 25.31
C ALA A 413 -15.20 -3.28 26.81
N LYS A 414 -14.15 -3.09 27.62
CA LYS A 414 -14.28 -3.02 29.08
C LYS A 414 -14.82 -1.66 29.57
N TYR A 415 -14.50 -0.59 28.84
CA TYR A 415 -14.91 0.76 29.18
C TYR A 415 -15.56 1.42 27.95
N PRO A 416 -16.85 1.12 27.68
CA PRO A 416 -17.56 1.75 26.57
C PRO A 416 -17.50 3.27 26.69
N ASP A 417 -17.38 3.97 25.57
CA ASP A 417 -17.31 5.43 25.46
C ASP A 417 -16.02 6.07 25.95
N LEU A 418 -15.06 5.30 26.50
CA LEU A 418 -13.77 5.85 26.94
C LEU A 418 -12.89 6.23 25.74
N ILE A 419 -12.87 5.40 24.70
CA ILE A 419 -12.13 5.69 23.46
C ILE A 419 -13.14 6.14 22.39
N LEU A 420 -13.05 7.39 21.96
CA LEU A 420 -13.97 7.93 20.97
C LEU A 420 -13.74 7.29 19.59
N ARG A 421 -12.49 7.13 19.19
CA ARG A 421 -12.08 6.53 17.92
C ARG A 421 -10.71 5.90 18.09
N PHE A 422 -10.46 4.79 17.42
CA PHE A 422 -9.11 4.21 17.35
C PHE A 422 -8.98 3.33 16.11
N GLY A 423 -7.72 3.14 15.68
CA GLY A 423 -7.40 2.27 14.57
C GLY A 423 -5.90 2.02 14.51
N GLY A 424 -5.51 0.99 13.80
CA GLY A 424 -4.09 0.66 13.66
C GLY A 424 -3.85 -0.82 13.49
N HIS A 425 -2.61 -1.20 13.72
CA HIS A 425 -2.10 -2.57 13.54
C HIS A 425 -1.38 -3.04 14.81
N ALA A 426 -0.66 -4.15 14.69
CA ALA A 426 0.00 -4.78 15.85
C ALA A 426 0.99 -3.86 16.57
N MET A 427 1.78 -3.08 15.83
CA MET A 427 2.92 -2.32 16.37
C MET A 427 2.66 -0.82 16.50
N ALA A 428 1.60 -0.30 15.89
CA ALA A 428 1.29 1.13 15.90
C ALA A 428 -0.22 1.35 15.77
N ALA A 429 -0.74 2.35 16.50
CA ALA A 429 -2.16 2.69 16.46
C ALA A 429 -2.35 4.17 16.75
N GLY A 430 -3.49 4.70 16.33
CA GLY A 430 -3.95 6.03 16.69
C GLY A 430 -5.25 5.94 17.47
N LEU A 431 -5.51 6.90 18.34
CA LEU A 431 -6.76 6.95 19.11
C LEU A 431 -7.10 8.37 19.51
N THR A 432 -8.37 8.58 19.83
CA THR A 432 -8.89 9.86 20.31
C THR A 432 -9.67 9.62 21.60
N LEU A 433 -9.41 10.47 22.60
CA LEU A 433 -10.11 10.46 23.88
C LEU A 433 -10.66 11.86 24.18
N LYS A 434 -11.63 11.96 25.09
CA LYS A 434 -11.92 13.22 25.75
C LYS A 434 -10.74 13.55 26.70
N GLN A 435 -10.33 14.80 26.71
CA GLN A 435 -9.18 15.22 27.55
C GLN A 435 -9.39 14.84 29.02
N ASN A 436 -10.61 15.02 29.55
CA ASN A 436 -10.93 14.72 30.94
C ASN A 436 -10.85 13.23 31.29
N ASP A 437 -10.85 12.35 30.29
CA ASP A 437 -10.81 10.91 30.50
C ASP A 437 -9.37 10.34 30.47
N PHE A 438 -8.35 11.18 30.31
CA PHE A 438 -6.96 10.73 30.20
C PHE A 438 -6.53 9.84 31.37
N SER A 439 -6.82 10.28 32.61
CA SER A 439 -6.41 9.52 33.81
C SER A 439 -7.08 8.16 33.91
N LEU A 440 -8.37 8.09 33.53
CA LEU A 440 -9.09 6.82 33.51
C LEU A 440 -8.52 5.90 32.42
N PHE A 441 -8.25 6.45 31.24
CA PHE A 441 -7.62 5.67 30.17
C PHE A 441 -6.24 5.16 30.57
N GLU A 442 -5.42 5.99 31.19
CA GLU A 442 -4.09 5.59 31.67
C GLU A 442 -4.16 4.37 32.60
N GLN A 443 -5.12 4.38 33.55
CA GLN A 443 -5.34 3.26 34.44
C GLN A 443 -5.79 2.00 33.71
N ALA A 444 -6.69 2.15 32.74
CA ALA A 444 -7.23 1.03 31.95
C ALA A 444 -6.17 0.41 31.03
N PHE A 445 -5.21 1.22 30.57
CA PHE A 445 -4.17 0.79 29.62
C PHE A 445 -3.01 0.07 30.32
N ARG A 446 -2.68 0.45 31.57
CA ARG A 446 -1.60 -0.16 32.38
C ARG A 446 -1.98 -1.56 32.87
#